data_51643db52e2fda2b228ca57e28618974
#
_entry.id   51643db52e2fda2b228ca57e28618974
#
_cell.length_a   1.000
_cell.length_b   1.000
_cell.length_c   1.000
_cell.angle_alpha   90.00
_cell.angle_beta   90.00
_cell.angle_gamma   90.00
#
_symmetry.space_group_name_H-M   'P 1'
#
loop_
_entity.id
_entity.type
_entity.pdbx_description
1 polymer ?
#
loop_
_entity_poly.entity_id
_entity_poly.type
_entity_poly.pdbx_seq_one_letter_code
_entity_poly.pdbx_strand_id
1 'polypeptide(L)'
;MKTTLKLTAIAAMSAFILTGCATQNKSAEADAQLQQQAVLGLNWIQQSGEYQALSYQAYNAAKVAFDHAKVKKGKKKAVVVDLDETMLDNSPYAGWQVQNNKPFDGKDWTRWVDARQSGVVPGAVEFNNYVNTHGGKMFYVSNRKESNEKAGTIDDMKRLGFNGVEDSAFYLKKDKSPKAARFEEIEKQGYEIVVYVGDNLDDFGDAIYGKQNAERRDFVAQNKAKFGKTFIVLPNPNYGSFEGGLAKDYFKGDSSSKVKARLDAIKAWDGK
;
A
#
# COMPACT_ATOMS: atom_id res chain seq x y z
N MET A 1 -21.60 -63.00 10.20
CA MET A 1 -21.44 -61.93 9.21
C MET A 1 -21.80 -60.54 9.76
N LYS A 2 -21.34 -60.12 10.94
CA LYS A 2 -21.66 -58.79 11.50
C LYS A 2 -20.44 -58.03 12.06
N THR A 3 -19.21 -58.55 11.89
CA THR A 3 -18.00 -57.98 12.51
C THR A 3 -17.10 -57.25 11.52
N THR A 4 -17.26 -57.44 10.23
CA THR A 4 -16.39 -56.81 9.17
C THR A 4 -16.83 -55.40 8.75
N LEU A 5 -18.11 -55.00 9.02
CA LEU A 5 -18.62 -53.70 8.59
C LEU A 5 -18.21 -52.53 9.52
N LYS A 6 -17.82 -52.83 10.78
CA LYS A 6 -17.42 -51.78 11.74
C LYS A 6 -15.94 -51.34 11.60
N LEU A 7 -15.06 -52.17 11.08
CA LEU A 7 -13.66 -51.85 10.90
C LEU A 7 -13.41 -50.89 9.70
N THR A 8 -14.22 -51.03 8.64
CA THR A 8 -14.04 -50.14 7.43
C THR A 8 -14.52 -48.70 7.68
N ALA A 9 -15.50 -48.49 8.56
CA ALA A 9 -15.97 -47.14 8.89
C ALA A 9 -14.96 -46.36 9.74
N ILE A 10 -14.21 -47.02 10.62
CA ILE A 10 -13.18 -46.38 11.47
C ILE A 10 -11.94 -46.00 10.65
N ALA A 11 -11.53 -46.83 9.68
CA ALA A 11 -10.41 -46.55 8.80
C ALA A 11 -10.67 -45.34 7.85
N ALA A 12 -11.92 -45.19 7.36
CA ALA A 12 -12.29 -44.06 6.51
C ALA A 12 -12.35 -42.72 7.28
N MET A 13 -12.81 -42.75 8.55
CA MET A 13 -12.84 -41.54 9.39
C MET A 13 -11.43 -41.08 9.83
N SER A 14 -10.51 -42.01 10.07
CA SER A 14 -9.12 -41.71 10.42
C SER A 14 -8.34 -41.11 9.24
N ALA A 15 -8.61 -41.52 8.00
CA ALA A 15 -7.98 -40.96 6.80
C ALA A 15 -8.40 -39.50 6.52
N PHE A 16 -9.67 -39.16 6.80
CA PHE A 16 -10.14 -37.77 6.65
C PHE A 16 -9.56 -36.80 7.68
N ILE A 17 -9.30 -37.24 8.90
CA ILE A 17 -8.68 -36.41 9.95
C ILE A 17 -7.19 -36.16 9.65
N LEU A 18 -6.46 -37.14 9.14
CA LEU A 18 -5.03 -37.00 8.80
C LEU A 18 -4.77 -36.10 7.59
N THR A 19 -5.64 -36.13 6.59
CA THR A 19 -5.51 -35.24 5.42
C THR A 19 -5.85 -33.79 5.76
N GLY A 20 -6.80 -33.53 6.66
CA GLY A 20 -7.14 -32.19 7.14
C GLY A 20 -5.98 -31.53 7.91
N CYS A 21 -5.33 -32.25 8.80
CA CYS A 21 -4.18 -31.74 9.56
C CYS A 21 -2.96 -31.45 8.67
N ALA A 22 -2.69 -32.30 7.67
CA ALA A 22 -1.55 -32.09 6.75
C ALA A 22 -1.72 -30.88 5.84
N THR A 23 -2.94 -30.59 5.37
CA THR A 23 -3.24 -29.41 4.56
C THR A 23 -3.19 -28.13 5.38
N GLN A 24 -3.66 -28.16 6.61
CA GLN A 24 -3.64 -27.02 7.52
C GLN A 24 -2.21 -26.64 7.94
N ASN A 25 -1.35 -27.62 8.18
CA ASN A 25 0.08 -27.38 8.45
C ASN A 25 0.81 -26.74 7.25
N LYS A 26 0.55 -27.21 6.03
CA LYS A 26 1.17 -26.63 4.82
C LYS A 26 0.74 -25.20 4.57
N SER A 27 -0.52 -24.84 4.85
CA SER A 27 -1.00 -23.46 4.74
C SER A 27 -0.31 -22.56 5.76
N ALA A 28 -0.20 -22.98 7.02
CA ALA A 28 0.47 -22.22 8.08
C ALA A 28 1.97 -22.02 7.80
N GLU A 29 2.66 -23.02 7.26
CA GLU A 29 4.06 -22.92 6.83
C GLU A 29 4.23 -21.91 5.68
N ALA A 30 3.33 -21.93 4.69
CA ALA A 30 3.35 -20.99 3.59
C ALA A 30 3.06 -19.54 4.05
N ASP A 31 2.14 -19.35 4.99
CA ASP A 31 1.87 -18.05 5.60
C ASP A 31 3.12 -17.53 6.33
N ALA A 32 3.76 -18.35 7.14
CA ALA A 32 4.99 -18.01 7.83
C ALA A 32 6.12 -17.67 6.81
N GLN A 33 6.30 -18.46 5.77
CA GLN A 33 7.31 -18.21 4.74
C GLN A 33 7.05 -16.90 4.00
N LEU A 34 5.79 -16.57 3.68
CA LEU A 34 5.41 -15.31 3.04
C LEU A 34 5.78 -14.12 3.93
N GLN A 35 5.52 -14.20 5.24
CA GLN A 35 5.84 -13.15 6.19
C GLN A 35 7.37 -13.01 6.39
N GLN A 36 8.12 -14.11 6.43
CA GLN A 36 9.57 -14.06 6.54
C GLN A 36 10.25 -13.35 5.35
N GLN A 37 9.66 -13.38 4.16
CA GLN A 37 10.17 -12.63 3.01
C GLN A 37 10.07 -11.09 3.18
N ALA A 38 9.21 -10.60 4.06
CA ALA A 38 9.04 -9.18 4.33
C ALA A 38 10.00 -8.61 5.39
N VAL A 39 10.64 -9.48 6.19
CA VAL A 39 11.41 -9.08 7.40
C VAL A 39 12.50 -8.06 7.08
N LEU A 40 13.31 -8.29 6.05
CA LEU A 40 14.42 -7.38 5.73
C LEU A 40 13.92 -6.02 5.22
N GLY A 41 12.88 -6.03 4.37
CA GLY A 41 12.23 -4.80 3.90
C GLY A 41 11.61 -4.01 5.05
N LEU A 42 10.98 -4.71 6.01
CA LEU A 42 10.41 -4.08 7.20
C LEU A 42 11.49 -3.49 8.11
N ASN A 43 12.59 -4.21 8.36
CA ASN A 43 13.74 -3.67 9.09
C ASN A 43 14.31 -2.41 8.41
N TRP A 44 14.37 -2.42 7.07
CA TRP A 44 14.84 -1.25 6.32
C TRP A 44 13.93 -0.03 6.52
N ILE A 45 12.61 -0.21 6.52
CA ILE A 45 11.65 0.87 6.83
C ILE A 45 11.84 1.38 8.27
N GLN A 46 11.90 0.48 9.25
CA GLN A 46 11.85 0.84 10.67
C GLN A 46 13.18 1.31 11.25
N GLN A 47 14.32 0.89 10.67
CA GLN A 47 15.62 1.05 11.30
C GLN A 47 16.63 1.81 10.45
N SER A 48 16.43 1.92 9.10
CA SER A 48 17.48 2.50 8.27
C SER A 48 17.40 4.03 8.16
N GLY A 49 18.56 4.66 8.17
CA GLY A 49 18.69 6.08 7.84
C GLY A 49 18.40 6.35 6.35
N GLU A 50 18.60 5.36 5.49
CA GLU A 50 18.35 5.45 4.06
C GLU A 50 16.85 5.62 3.75
N TYR A 51 15.97 4.89 4.43
CA TYR A 51 14.52 5.09 4.33
C TYR A 51 14.13 6.51 4.71
N GLN A 52 14.64 6.98 5.85
CA GLN A 52 14.37 8.33 6.33
C GLN A 52 14.90 9.38 5.36
N ALA A 53 16.12 9.22 4.84
CA ALA A 53 16.73 10.15 3.89
C ALA A 53 15.95 10.20 2.57
N LEU A 54 15.52 9.05 2.03
CA LEU A 54 14.72 9.00 0.80
C LEU A 54 13.33 9.63 1.00
N SER A 55 12.71 9.44 2.15
CA SER A 55 11.42 10.07 2.47
C SER A 55 11.55 11.60 2.52
N TYR A 56 12.55 12.13 3.21
CA TYR A 56 12.84 13.58 3.20
C TYR A 56 13.16 14.09 1.80
N GLN A 57 13.96 13.35 1.01
CA GLN A 57 14.29 13.74 -0.37
C GLN A 57 13.02 13.83 -1.23
N ALA A 58 12.09 12.88 -1.09
CA ALA A 58 10.82 12.88 -1.80
C ALA A 58 9.98 14.13 -1.43
N TYR A 59 9.81 14.42 -0.14
CA TYR A 59 9.06 15.59 0.30
C TYR A 59 9.73 16.92 -0.02
N ASN A 60 11.06 17.01 0.01
CA ASN A 60 11.79 18.19 -0.46
C ASN A 60 11.53 18.42 -1.96
N ALA A 61 11.57 17.39 -2.80
CA ALA A 61 11.22 17.48 -4.20
C ALA A 61 9.76 17.89 -4.42
N ALA A 62 8.83 17.32 -3.63
CA ALA A 62 7.40 17.66 -3.66
C ALA A 62 7.17 19.14 -3.33
N LYS A 63 7.87 19.68 -2.32
CA LYS A 63 7.79 21.09 -1.94
C LYS A 63 8.29 21.99 -3.06
N VAL A 64 9.46 21.70 -3.64
CA VAL A 64 10.00 22.46 -4.77
C VAL A 64 9.04 22.42 -5.97
N ALA A 65 8.48 21.26 -6.27
CA ALA A 65 7.50 21.11 -7.34
C ALA A 65 6.23 21.93 -7.09
N PHE A 66 5.70 21.92 -5.86
CA PHE A 66 4.55 22.73 -5.46
C PHE A 66 4.82 24.23 -5.58
N ASP A 67 5.96 24.72 -5.12
CA ASP A 67 6.33 26.13 -5.15
C ASP A 67 6.39 26.66 -6.59
N HIS A 68 7.02 25.91 -7.51
CA HIS A 68 7.20 26.29 -8.90
C HIS A 68 5.96 26.06 -9.77
N ALA A 69 4.98 25.29 -9.31
CA ALA A 69 3.79 24.99 -10.09
C ALA A 69 2.96 26.24 -10.34
N LYS A 70 2.52 26.42 -11.57
CA LYS A 70 1.57 27.45 -11.98
C LYS A 70 0.23 26.78 -12.27
N VAL A 71 -0.85 27.43 -11.86
CA VAL A 71 -2.23 26.97 -12.14
C VAL A 71 -2.90 27.91 -13.16
N LYS A 72 -3.86 27.38 -13.89
CA LYS A 72 -4.67 28.15 -14.82
C LYS A 72 -5.44 29.24 -14.09
N LYS A 73 -5.74 30.35 -14.79
CA LYS A 73 -6.53 31.46 -14.23
C LYS A 73 -7.86 30.95 -13.67
N GLY A 74 -8.16 31.29 -12.42
CA GLY A 74 -9.37 30.88 -11.73
C GLY A 74 -9.31 29.52 -11.05
N LYS A 75 -8.20 28.77 -11.18
CA LYS A 75 -7.98 27.50 -10.47
C LYS A 75 -7.18 27.72 -9.18
N LYS A 76 -7.41 26.84 -8.20
CA LYS A 76 -6.65 26.78 -6.93
C LYS A 76 -5.65 25.63 -6.98
N LYS A 77 -4.45 25.80 -6.37
CA LYS A 77 -3.46 24.73 -6.28
C LYS A 77 -3.95 23.59 -5.38
N ALA A 78 -3.82 22.37 -5.86
CA ALA A 78 -4.03 21.16 -5.06
C ALA A 78 -2.81 20.23 -5.15
N VAL A 79 -2.54 19.55 -4.05
CA VAL A 79 -1.67 18.39 -4.00
C VAL A 79 -2.52 17.19 -3.61
N VAL A 80 -2.40 16.07 -4.32
CA VAL A 80 -3.01 14.81 -3.93
C VAL A 80 -1.95 13.86 -3.40
N VAL A 81 -2.26 13.22 -2.29
CA VAL A 81 -1.38 12.24 -1.65
C VAL A 81 -2.13 10.96 -1.34
N ASP A 82 -1.45 9.82 -1.44
CA ASP A 82 -1.91 8.61 -0.78
C ASP A 82 -1.71 8.70 0.73
N LEU A 83 -2.21 7.75 1.49
CA LEU A 83 -2.09 7.72 2.96
C LEU A 83 -1.07 6.68 3.42
N ASP A 84 -1.29 5.42 3.07
CA ASP A 84 -0.54 4.29 3.61
C ASP A 84 0.87 4.25 3.00
N GLU A 85 1.90 4.23 3.85
CA GLU A 85 3.33 4.31 3.49
C GLU A 85 3.71 5.57 2.69
N THR A 86 2.77 6.51 2.65
CA THR A 86 2.99 7.84 2.08
C THR A 86 2.93 8.92 3.16
N MET A 87 1.80 9.11 3.81
CA MET A 87 1.64 10.06 4.93
C MET A 87 1.76 9.34 6.27
N LEU A 88 1.22 8.12 6.33
CA LEU A 88 1.11 7.29 7.53
C LEU A 88 2.04 6.09 7.42
N ASP A 89 2.81 5.85 8.47
CA ASP A 89 3.65 4.66 8.63
C ASP A 89 2.85 3.54 9.31
N ASN A 90 2.54 2.49 8.55
CA ASN A 90 1.87 1.30 9.04
C ASN A 90 2.83 0.12 9.25
N SER A 91 4.12 0.38 9.30
CA SER A 91 5.12 -0.66 9.55
C SER A 91 4.90 -1.44 10.87
N PRO A 92 4.30 -0.87 11.94
CA PRO A 92 3.92 -1.65 13.11
C PRO A 92 2.85 -2.72 12.83
N TYR A 93 1.89 -2.45 11.93
CA TYR A 93 0.94 -3.48 11.48
C TYR A 93 1.64 -4.60 10.70
N ALA A 94 2.55 -4.25 9.79
CA ALA A 94 3.36 -5.23 9.08
C ALA A 94 4.23 -6.06 10.05
N GLY A 95 4.78 -5.45 11.10
CA GLY A 95 5.50 -6.13 12.17
C GLY A 95 4.61 -7.12 12.91
N TRP A 96 3.37 -6.75 13.22
CA TRP A 96 2.39 -7.65 13.83
C TRP A 96 2.08 -8.85 12.90
N GLN A 97 1.93 -8.63 11.59
CA GLN A 97 1.72 -9.70 10.62
C GLN A 97 2.90 -10.69 10.62
N VAL A 98 4.14 -10.20 10.60
CA VAL A 98 5.35 -11.02 10.66
C VAL A 98 5.41 -11.85 11.95
N GLN A 99 5.20 -11.22 13.10
CA GLN A 99 5.26 -11.90 14.41
C GLN A 99 4.19 -12.96 14.61
N ASN A 100 3.04 -12.78 13.97
CA ASN A 100 1.89 -13.69 14.08
C ASN A 100 1.73 -14.62 12.87
N ASN A 101 2.63 -14.58 11.89
CA ASN A 101 2.56 -15.33 10.62
C ASN A 101 1.20 -15.12 9.92
N LYS A 102 0.70 -13.88 9.89
CA LYS A 102 -0.61 -13.53 9.34
C LYS A 102 -0.46 -12.86 7.97
N PRO A 103 -1.04 -13.42 6.90
CA PRO A 103 -1.21 -12.67 5.65
C PRO A 103 -2.16 -11.49 5.87
N PHE A 104 -2.22 -10.58 4.89
CA PHE A 104 -3.14 -9.44 4.95
C PHE A 104 -4.60 -9.93 5.06
N ASP A 105 -5.32 -9.39 6.03
CA ASP A 105 -6.77 -9.57 6.22
C ASP A 105 -7.45 -8.21 6.44
N GLY A 106 -8.57 -8.00 5.74
CA GLY A 106 -9.26 -6.71 5.78
C GLY A 106 -9.90 -6.37 7.13
N LYS A 107 -10.21 -7.37 7.98
CA LYS A 107 -10.76 -7.13 9.33
C LYS A 107 -9.63 -6.72 10.28
N ASP A 108 -8.49 -7.38 10.20
CA ASP A 108 -7.31 -7.03 10.98
C ASP A 108 -6.80 -5.64 10.58
N TRP A 109 -6.86 -5.29 9.30
CA TRP A 109 -6.53 -3.95 8.82
C TRP A 109 -7.48 -2.89 9.38
N THR A 110 -8.80 -3.08 9.32
CA THR A 110 -9.77 -2.15 9.91
C THR A 110 -9.52 -1.99 11.42
N ARG A 111 -9.22 -3.09 12.13
CA ARG A 111 -8.86 -3.05 13.57
C ARG A 111 -7.60 -2.21 13.82
N TRP A 112 -6.59 -2.29 12.94
CA TRP A 112 -5.40 -1.47 12.99
C TRP A 112 -5.73 0.02 12.83
N VAL A 113 -6.52 0.38 11.82
CA VAL A 113 -6.97 1.76 11.59
C VAL A 113 -7.77 2.29 12.80
N ASP A 114 -8.64 1.47 13.37
CA ASP A 114 -9.42 1.81 14.55
C ASP A 114 -8.57 1.98 15.82
N ALA A 115 -7.42 1.33 15.88
CA ALA A 115 -6.47 1.48 17.00
C ALA A 115 -5.78 2.86 17.03
N ARG A 116 -5.76 3.60 15.90
CA ARG A 116 -5.15 4.94 15.78
C ARG A 116 -3.68 4.97 16.24
N GLN A 117 -2.91 4.00 15.77
CA GLN A 117 -1.52 3.79 16.18
C GLN A 117 -0.51 3.94 15.03
N SER A 118 -0.94 4.45 13.86
CA SER A 118 -0.01 4.71 12.76
C SER A 118 1.08 5.70 13.20
N GLY A 119 2.27 5.51 12.66
CA GLY A 119 3.35 6.48 12.71
C GLY A 119 3.23 7.53 11.60
N VAL A 120 4.26 8.35 11.48
CA VAL A 120 4.39 9.35 10.41
C VAL A 120 5.54 8.96 9.50
N VAL A 121 5.32 8.98 8.18
CA VAL A 121 6.43 8.89 7.22
C VAL A 121 7.29 10.16 7.35
N PRO A 122 8.63 10.06 7.49
CA PRO A 122 9.49 11.21 7.71
C PRO A 122 9.30 12.32 6.68
N GLY A 123 8.98 13.53 7.15
CA GLY A 123 8.72 14.71 6.32
C GLY A 123 7.26 14.94 5.92
N ALA A 124 6.36 13.98 6.18
CA ALA A 124 4.97 14.05 5.74
C ALA A 124 4.17 15.18 6.41
N VAL A 125 4.30 15.35 7.72
CA VAL A 125 3.60 16.41 8.48
C VAL A 125 4.06 17.79 8.04
N GLU A 126 5.35 17.98 7.92
CA GLU A 126 5.96 19.24 7.48
C GLU A 126 5.50 19.62 6.08
N PHE A 127 5.50 18.66 5.15
CA PHE A 127 5.05 18.89 3.78
C PHE A 127 3.55 19.21 3.72
N ASN A 128 2.73 18.43 4.42
CA ASN A 128 1.29 18.66 4.52
C ASN A 128 0.98 20.09 5.02
N ASN A 129 1.59 20.44 6.16
CA ASN A 129 1.35 21.71 6.82
C ASN A 129 1.86 22.87 5.95
N TYR A 130 2.98 22.67 5.25
CA TYR A 130 3.51 23.62 4.29
C TYR A 130 2.49 23.91 3.16
N VAL A 131 1.99 22.90 2.46
CA VAL A 131 1.02 23.06 1.36
C VAL A 131 -0.22 23.82 1.82
N ASN A 132 -0.81 23.42 2.96
CA ASN A 132 -2.04 24.02 3.46
C ASN A 132 -1.88 25.46 3.98
N THR A 133 -0.65 25.90 4.27
CA THR A 133 -0.36 27.28 4.73
C THR A 133 0.23 28.18 3.64
N HIS A 134 0.60 27.61 2.47
CA HIS A 134 1.24 28.36 1.37
C HIS A 134 0.35 28.44 0.12
N GLY A 135 -0.96 28.55 0.31
CA GLY A 135 -1.90 28.81 -0.78
C GLY A 135 -2.31 27.58 -1.60
N GLY A 136 -1.98 26.38 -1.14
CA GLY A 136 -2.47 25.11 -1.68
C GLY A 136 -3.57 24.49 -0.80
N LYS A 137 -4.09 23.35 -1.26
CA LYS A 137 -4.91 22.44 -0.45
C LYS A 137 -4.41 21.01 -0.65
N MET A 138 -4.21 20.30 0.46
CA MET A 138 -3.91 18.89 0.45
C MET A 138 -5.19 18.08 0.36
N PHE A 139 -5.20 17.05 -0.51
CA PHE A 139 -6.27 16.06 -0.61
C PHE A 139 -5.70 14.66 -0.44
N TYR A 140 -6.37 13.86 0.37
CA TYR A 140 -5.96 12.50 0.71
C TYR A 140 -6.77 11.52 -0.12
N VAL A 141 -6.12 10.87 -1.11
CA VAL A 141 -6.76 9.96 -2.06
C VAL A 141 -6.24 8.55 -1.82
N SER A 142 -6.93 7.78 -0.98
CA SER A 142 -6.46 6.47 -0.51
C SER A 142 -7.46 5.35 -0.78
N ASN A 143 -6.95 4.12 -0.82
CA ASN A 143 -7.77 2.91 -0.90
C ASN A 143 -8.21 2.38 0.48
N ARG A 144 -7.99 3.12 1.57
CA ARG A 144 -8.74 2.92 2.81
C ARG A 144 -10.24 3.05 2.53
N LYS A 145 -11.06 2.25 3.19
CA LYS A 145 -12.52 2.23 2.96
C LYS A 145 -13.20 3.45 3.59
N GLU A 146 -14.01 4.16 2.79
CA GLU A 146 -14.76 5.31 3.30
C GLU A 146 -15.75 4.91 4.39
N SER A 147 -16.37 3.73 4.27
CA SER A 147 -17.46 3.29 5.14
C SER A 147 -17.07 3.05 6.61
N ASN A 148 -15.86 2.58 6.87
CA ASN A 148 -15.46 2.13 8.20
C ASN A 148 -14.00 2.44 8.59
N GLU A 149 -13.22 3.10 7.73
CA GLU A 149 -11.83 3.43 8.02
C GLU A 149 -11.58 4.96 8.06
N LYS A 150 -12.54 5.77 7.57
CA LYS A 150 -12.40 7.22 7.46
C LYS A 150 -12.25 7.92 8.81
N ALA A 151 -13.10 7.60 9.76
CA ALA A 151 -13.09 8.25 11.07
C ALA A 151 -11.77 7.98 11.82
N GLY A 152 -11.34 6.71 11.90
CA GLY A 152 -10.07 6.34 12.52
C GLY A 152 -8.87 7.00 11.84
N THR A 153 -8.91 7.12 10.50
CA THR A 153 -7.87 7.81 9.72
C THR A 153 -7.78 9.30 10.06
N ILE A 154 -8.92 10.01 10.09
CA ILE A 154 -8.97 11.43 10.42
C ILE A 154 -8.45 11.68 11.84
N ASP A 155 -8.90 10.87 12.80
CA ASP A 155 -8.48 10.99 14.20
C ASP A 155 -6.97 10.77 14.35
N ASP A 156 -6.44 9.75 13.66
CA ASP A 156 -5.02 9.41 13.71
C ASP A 156 -4.15 10.52 13.10
N MET A 157 -4.55 11.07 11.95
CA MET A 157 -3.84 12.19 11.34
C MET A 157 -3.87 13.47 12.19
N LYS A 158 -5.00 13.76 12.85
CA LYS A 158 -5.08 14.88 13.80
C LYS A 158 -4.14 14.69 14.99
N ARG A 159 -4.12 13.47 15.56
CA ARG A 159 -3.21 13.10 16.65
C ARG A 159 -1.73 13.30 16.27
N LEU A 160 -1.41 13.01 15.01
CA LEU A 160 -0.04 13.11 14.47
C LEU A 160 0.36 14.55 14.08
N GLY A 161 -0.54 15.53 14.15
CA GLY A 161 -0.22 16.94 13.93
C GLY A 161 -0.40 17.42 12.48
N PHE A 162 -1.10 16.66 11.64
CA PHE A 162 -1.49 17.13 10.31
C PHE A 162 -2.57 18.22 10.43
N ASN A 163 -2.40 19.34 9.74
CA ASN A 163 -3.42 20.36 9.60
C ASN A 163 -4.29 20.15 8.33
N GLY A 164 -5.41 20.85 8.22
CA GLY A 164 -6.29 20.72 7.06
C GLY A 164 -6.98 19.35 6.94
N VAL A 165 -7.02 18.59 8.03
CA VAL A 165 -7.60 17.25 8.11
C VAL A 165 -9.11 17.37 8.32
N GLU A 166 -9.79 17.83 7.29
CA GLU A 166 -11.24 17.99 7.23
C GLU A 166 -11.87 16.85 6.44
N ASP A 167 -13.10 16.47 6.75
CA ASP A 167 -13.81 15.39 6.04
C ASP A 167 -13.81 15.56 4.52
N SER A 168 -13.96 16.81 4.04
CA SER A 168 -13.97 17.18 2.62
C SER A 168 -12.62 17.03 1.91
N ALA A 169 -11.52 16.80 2.63
CA ALA A 169 -10.21 16.58 2.03
C ALA A 169 -9.95 15.09 1.72
N PHE A 170 -10.81 14.19 2.19
CA PHE A 170 -10.64 12.74 2.05
C PHE A 170 -11.46 12.17 0.92
N TYR A 171 -10.77 11.54 -0.02
CA TYR A 171 -11.31 10.79 -1.17
C TYR A 171 -10.94 9.33 -1.02
N LEU A 172 -11.63 8.63 -0.13
CA LEU A 172 -11.37 7.22 0.18
C LEU A 172 -12.11 6.30 -0.79
N LYS A 173 -11.74 5.02 -0.76
CA LYS A 173 -12.35 4.01 -1.61
C LYS A 173 -13.79 3.73 -1.16
N LYS A 174 -14.75 3.93 -2.08
CA LYS A 174 -16.12 3.42 -1.99
C LYS A 174 -16.18 2.01 -2.58
N ASP A 175 -16.15 1.93 -3.90
CA ASP A 175 -16.29 0.66 -4.62
C ASP A 175 -15.02 0.27 -5.39
N LYS A 176 -14.36 1.24 -6.03
CA LYS A 176 -13.26 1.03 -6.97
C LYS A 176 -11.93 1.52 -6.42
N SER A 177 -10.88 0.72 -6.65
CA SER A 177 -9.51 1.06 -6.25
C SER A 177 -8.80 2.07 -7.17
N PRO A 178 -9.03 2.10 -8.53
CA PRO A 178 -8.47 3.14 -9.40
C PRO A 178 -8.79 4.54 -8.91
N LYS A 179 -7.81 5.47 -8.99
CA LYS A 179 -7.87 6.79 -8.34
C LYS A 179 -8.31 7.93 -9.26
N ALA A 180 -8.26 7.76 -10.59
CA ALA A 180 -8.50 8.86 -11.55
C ALA A 180 -9.85 9.56 -11.37
N ALA A 181 -10.94 8.82 -11.14
CA ALA A 181 -12.25 9.43 -10.92
C ALA A 181 -12.28 10.36 -9.68
N ARG A 182 -11.52 10.01 -8.62
CA ARG A 182 -11.40 10.85 -7.41
C ARG A 182 -10.56 12.09 -7.66
N PHE A 183 -9.56 12.03 -8.54
CA PHE A 183 -8.83 13.21 -9.00
C PHE A 183 -9.73 14.16 -9.78
N GLU A 184 -10.54 13.63 -10.70
CA GLU A 184 -11.53 14.42 -11.45
C GLU A 184 -12.55 15.12 -10.53
N GLU A 185 -12.98 14.47 -9.45
CA GLU A 185 -13.89 15.09 -8.46
C GLU A 185 -13.24 16.29 -7.77
N ILE A 186 -11.95 16.22 -7.46
CA ILE A 186 -11.18 17.34 -6.91
C ILE A 186 -11.10 18.48 -7.94
N GLU A 187 -10.77 18.17 -9.18
CA GLU A 187 -10.60 19.16 -10.25
C GLU A 187 -11.93 19.86 -10.61
N LYS A 188 -13.07 19.15 -10.52
CA LYS A 188 -14.43 19.72 -10.71
C LYS A 188 -14.78 20.77 -9.64
N GLN A 189 -14.14 20.74 -8.48
CA GLN A 189 -14.31 21.77 -7.42
C GLN A 189 -13.45 23.03 -7.65
N GLY A 190 -12.84 23.17 -8.81
CA GLY A 190 -12.05 24.33 -9.18
C GLY A 190 -10.58 24.25 -8.80
N TYR A 191 -10.08 23.07 -8.42
CA TYR A 191 -8.67 22.84 -8.18
C TYR A 191 -7.95 22.40 -9.45
N GLU A 192 -6.65 22.61 -9.47
CA GLU A 192 -5.70 22.01 -10.42
C GLU A 192 -4.67 21.24 -9.60
N ILE A 193 -4.60 19.92 -9.83
CA ILE A 193 -3.65 19.05 -9.13
C ILE A 193 -2.28 19.26 -9.74
N VAL A 194 -1.36 19.82 -8.97
CA VAL A 194 -0.01 20.17 -9.43
C VAL A 194 1.05 19.16 -9.04
N VAL A 195 0.84 18.41 -7.95
CA VAL A 195 1.74 17.35 -7.47
C VAL A 195 0.92 16.15 -7.00
N TYR A 196 1.39 14.98 -7.36
CA TYR A 196 0.89 13.68 -6.90
C TYR A 196 1.99 13.01 -6.07
N VAL A 197 1.65 12.52 -4.89
CA VAL A 197 2.59 11.86 -3.97
C VAL A 197 2.02 10.50 -3.57
N GLY A 198 2.82 9.46 -3.67
CA GLY A 198 2.45 8.10 -3.28
C GLY A 198 3.63 7.16 -3.27
N ASP A 199 3.50 6.02 -2.62
CA ASP A 199 4.48 4.94 -2.62
C ASP A 199 4.28 3.95 -3.76
N ASN A 200 3.15 4.05 -4.47
CA ASN A 200 2.75 3.15 -5.54
C ASN A 200 2.51 3.91 -6.85
N LEU A 201 2.90 3.34 -7.99
CA LEU A 201 2.65 3.98 -9.29
C LEU A 201 1.16 4.18 -9.61
N ASP A 202 0.26 3.41 -9.00
CA ASP A 202 -1.19 3.56 -9.15
C ASP A 202 -1.72 4.87 -8.50
N ASP A 203 -0.89 5.55 -7.71
CA ASP A 203 -1.19 6.86 -7.11
C ASP A 203 -1.08 8.01 -8.09
N PHE A 204 -0.52 7.76 -9.28
CA PHE A 204 -0.33 8.77 -10.34
C PHE A 204 -1.38 8.66 -11.46
N GLY A 205 -2.38 7.80 -11.31
CA GLY A 205 -3.47 7.58 -12.25
C GLY A 205 -3.65 6.13 -12.66
N ASP A 206 -4.67 5.88 -13.47
CA ASP A 206 -5.15 4.52 -13.73
C ASP A 206 -4.44 3.81 -14.91
N ALA A 207 -3.51 4.48 -15.59
CA ALA A 207 -2.90 3.99 -16.82
C ALA A 207 -2.21 2.62 -16.69
N ILE A 208 -1.72 2.33 -15.48
CA ILE A 208 -0.97 1.09 -15.20
C ILE A 208 -1.65 0.22 -14.12
N TYR A 209 -2.87 0.55 -13.75
CA TYR A 209 -3.62 -0.24 -12.77
C TYR A 209 -3.81 -1.68 -13.27
N GLY A 210 -3.43 -2.65 -12.44
CA GLY A 210 -3.50 -4.08 -12.77
C GLY A 210 -2.51 -4.58 -13.83
N LYS A 211 -1.53 -3.75 -14.23
CA LYS A 211 -0.52 -4.09 -15.25
C LYS A 211 0.63 -4.91 -14.66
N GLN A 212 1.27 -5.69 -15.55
CA GLN A 212 2.47 -6.45 -15.20
C GLN A 212 3.70 -5.55 -15.05
N ASN A 213 4.72 -5.99 -14.34
CA ASN A 213 5.89 -5.17 -14.02
C ASN A 213 6.69 -4.69 -15.24
N ALA A 214 6.64 -5.38 -16.38
CA ALA A 214 7.21 -4.87 -17.62
C ALA A 214 6.52 -3.57 -18.05
N GLU A 215 5.19 -3.57 -18.14
CA GLU A 215 4.39 -2.39 -18.52
C GLU A 215 4.53 -1.26 -17.49
N ARG A 216 4.65 -1.59 -16.20
CA ARG A 216 4.88 -0.61 -15.12
C ARG A 216 6.24 0.09 -15.28
N ARG A 217 7.30 -0.66 -15.62
CA ARG A 217 8.64 -0.08 -15.92
C ARG A 217 8.61 0.77 -17.20
N ASP A 218 7.91 0.33 -18.23
CA ASP A 218 7.75 1.09 -19.48
C ASP A 218 7.04 2.42 -19.22
N PHE A 219 6.00 2.44 -18.40
CA PHE A 219 5.33 3.68 -17.97
C PHE A 219 6.32 4.64 -17.30
N VAL A 220 7.16 4.15 -16.39
CA VAL A 220 8.18 4.99 -15.74
C VAL A 220 9.18 5.53 -16.75
N ALA A 221 9.67 4.71 -17.68
CA ALA A 221 10.60 5.14 -18.73
C ALA A 221 10.00 6.23 -19.63
N GLN A 222 8.74 6.10 -20.03
CA GLN A 222 8.01 7.08 -20.85
C GLN A 222 7.71 8.37 -20.09
N ASN A 223 7.56 8.32 -18.78
CA ASN A 223 7.21 9.47 -17.93
C ASN A 223 8.37 9.96 -17.07
N LYS A 224 9.61 9.54 -17.33
CA LYS A 224 10.78 9.83 -16.48
C LYS A 224 10.94 11.30 -16.10
N ALA A 225 10.55 12.22 -16.99
CA ALA A 225 10.64 13.67 -16.76
C ALA A 225 9.64 14.21 -15.72
N LYS A 226 8.60 13.42 -15.37
CA LYS A 226 7.58 13.79 -14.37
C LYS A 226 8.00 13.38 -12.95
N PHE A 227 8.82 12.33 -12.81
CA PHE A 227 9.29 11.86 -11.50
C PHE A 227 10.25 12.85 -10.88
N GLY A 228 10.04 13.17 -9.60
CA GLY A 228 10.72 14.25 -8.90
C GLY A 228 10.18 15.66 -9.19
N LYS A 229 9.09 15.76 -9.97
CA LYS A 229 8.39 17.02 -10.31
C LYS A 229 6.88 16.89 -10.04
N THR A 230 6.12 16.35 -11.00
CA THR A 230 4.68 16.15 -10.86
C THR A 230 4.36 14.88 -10.07
N PHE A 231 5.17 13.84 -10.24
CA PHE A 231 5.04 12.54 -9.59
C PHE A 231 6.17 12.35 -8.57
N ILE A 232 5.81 12.22 -7.32
CA ILE A 232 6.74 12.03 -6.20
C ILE A 232 6.50 10.66 -5.59
N VAL A 233 7.52 9.81 -5.64
CA VAL A 233 7.44 8.42 -5.15
C VAL A 233 8.10 8.32 -3.79
N LEU A 234 7.40 7.77 -2.81
CA LEU A 234 7.93 7.37 -1.51
C LEU A 234 8.44 5.92 -1.59
N PRO A 235 9.46 5.56 -0.82
CA PRO A 235 9.99 4.20 -0.82
C PRO A 235 9.09 3.24 -0.02
N ASN A 236 8.62 2.16 -0.67
CA ASN A 236 7.95 1.04 0.00
C ASN A 236 8.43 -0.29 -0.59
N PRO A 237 9.39 -0.99 0.06
CA PRO A 237 9.84 -2.30 -0.38
C PRO A 237 8.96 -3.45 0.11
N ASN A 238 7.97 -3.17 0.95
CA ASN A 238 7.28 -4.20 1.73
C ASN A 238 6.08 -4.81 0.99
N TYR A 239 5.27 -3.95 0.34
CA TYR A 239 4.11 -4.36 -0.44
C TYR A 239 3.74 -3.32 -1.50
N GLY A 240 2.85 -3.68 -2.43
CA GLY A 240 2.33 -2.76 -3.44
C GLY A 240 1.84 -3.47 -4.68
N SER A 241 1.34 -2.71 -5.65
CA SER A 241 0.86 -3.26 -6.92
C SER A 241 1.97 -3.90 -7.76
N PHE A 242 3.25 -3.65 -7.45
CA PHE A 242 4.38 -4.36 -8.06
C PHE A 242 4.33 -5.86 -7.78
N GLU A 243 3.77 -6.28 -6.64
CA GLU A 243 3.57 -7.70 -6.33
C GLU A 243 2.58 -8.35 -7.31
N GLY A 244 1.46 -7.66 -7.58
CA GLY A 244 0.48 -8.10 -8.58
C GLY A 244 1.06 -8.18 -9.99
N GLY A 245 2.11 -7.43 -10.24
CA GLY A 245 2.88 -7.45 -11.49
C GLY A 245 3.91 -8.59 -11.60
N LEU A 246 4.10 -9.42 -10.57
CA LEU A 246 4.99 -10.58 -10.59
C LEU A 246 4.39 -11.77 -11.34
N ALA A 247 3.09 -11.99 -11.18
CA ALA A 247 2.37 -13.09 -11.82
C ALA A 247 0.91 -12.72 -12.10
N LYS A 248 0.31 -13.31 -13.12
CA LYS A 248 -1.13 -13.17 -13.37
C LYS A 248 -1.91 -13.68 -12.16
N ASP A 249 -2.94 -12.93 -11.76
CA ASP A 249 -3.83 -13.26 -10.62
C ASP A 249 -3.12 -13.40 -9.26
N TYR A 250 -1.94 -12.80 -9.09
CA TYR A 250 -1.14 -12.88 -7.85
C TYR A 250 -1.97 -12.66 -6.57
N PHE A 251 -2.82 -11.65 -6.53
CA PHE A 251 -3.62 -11.34 -5.35
C PHE A 251 -4.77 -12.31 -5.07
N LYS A 252 -5.12 -13.18 -6.05
CA LYS A 252 -6.10 -14.26 -5.87
C LYS A 252 -5.46 -15.54 -5.35
N GLY A 253 -4.13 -15.66 -5.43
CA GLY A 253 -3.37 -16.80 -4.98
C GLY A 253 -3.28 -16.88 -3.44
N ASP A 254 -3.12 -18.10 -2.93
CA ASP A 254 -2.76 -18.37 -1.54
C ASP A 254 -1.29 -17.99 -1.25
N SER A 255 -0.88 -18.10 0.00
CA SER A 255 0.48 -17.75 0.42
C SER A 255 1.56 -18.58 -0.30
N SER A 256 1.29 -19.86 -0.56
CA SER A 256 2.23 -20.75 -1.28
C SER A 256 2.46 -20.26 -2.72
N SER A 257 1.37 -19.91 -3.42
CA SER A 257 1.42 -19.36 -4.78
C SER A 257 2.16 -18.01 -4.83
N LYS A 258 1.97 -17.16 -3.83
CA LYS A 258 2.65 -15.87 -3.70
C LYS A 258 4.14 -16.03 -3.44
N VAL A 259 4.53 -16.92 -2.52
CA VAL A 259 5.93 -17.27 -2.26
C VAL A 259 6.60 -17.76 -3.54
N LYS A 260 5.96 -18.69 -4.24
CA LYS A 260 6.48 -19.21 -5.51
C LYS A 260 6.65 -18.09 -6.55
N ALA A 261 5.64 -17.25 -6.75
CA ALA A 261 5.69 -16.16 -7.71
C ALA A 261 6.83 -15.17 -7.41
N ARG A 262 7.07 -14.85 -6.14
CA ARG A 262 8.19 -13.99 -5.72
C ARG A 262 9.54 -14.61 -6.04
N LEU A 263 9.72 -15.91 -5.77
CA LEU A 263 10.98 -16.63 -6.05
C LEU A 263 11.22 -16.78 -7.55
N ASP A 264 10.21 -17.16 -8.32
CA ASP A 264 10.30 -17.36 -9.77
C ASP A 264 10.60 -16.05 -10.53
N ALA A 265 10.23 -14.90 -9.98
CA ALA A 265 10.47 -13.59 -10.58
C ALA A 265 11.92 -13.11 -10.43
N ILE A 266 12.71 -13.74 -9.58
CA ILE A 266 14.12 -13.38 -9.36
C ILE A 266 14.94 -13.80 -10.59
N LYS A 267 15.72 -12.85 -11.11
CA LYS A 267 16.73 -13.13 -12.16
C LYS A 267 18.05 -13.43 -11.48
N ALA A 268 18.44 -14.68 -11.48
CA ALA A 268 19.71 -15.11 -10.91
C ALA A 268 20.82 -15.14 -11.97
N TRP A 269 22.04 -14.84 -11.55
CA TRP A 269 23.23 -15.19 -12.30
C TRP A 269 23.41 -16.72 -12.29
N ASP A 270 23.85 -17.31 -13.40
CA ASP A 270 24.00 -18.76 -13.58
C ASP A 270 25.23 -19.37 -12.90
N GLY A 271 26.05 -18.53 -12.26
CA GLY A 271 27.27 -18.97 -11.55
C GLY A 271 28.52 -19.10 -12.43
N LYS A 272 28.46 -18.69 -13.71
CA LYS A 272 29.59 -18.79 -14.65
C LYS A 272 30.22 -17.45 -14.96
#